data_524dea016d95d8d3d37392c2363bedef
#
_entry.id   524dea016d95d8d3d37392c2363bedef
#
_cell.length_a   1.000
_cell.length_b   1.000
_cell.length_c   1.000
_cell.angle_alpha   90.00
_cell.angle_beta   90.00
_cell.angle_gamma   90.00
#
_symmetry.space_group_name_H-M   'P 1'
#
loop_
_entity.id
_entity.type
_entity.pdbx_description
1 polymer ?
#
loop_
_entity_poly.entity_id
_entity_poly.type
_entity_poly.pdbx_seq_one_letter_code
_entity_poly.pdbx_strand_id
1 'polypeptide(L)'
;SRAQTELFATDVRVRGWHRVGTVMRGWIVYVIYITTRSGTVIKISKRYSAFLSLYEQLEHECGGCAPPPLPPRHVGLWQRYHPLFLEDRRRALQQWLCATLLDERWGNADAYRRWVLER
;
A
#
# COMPACT_ATOMS: atom_id res chain seq x y z
N SER A 1 -26.97 -1.24 -1.03
CA SER A 1 -27.23 -1.81 0.28
C SER A 1 -26.17 -1.37 1.27
N ARG A 2 -26.46 -1.48 2.55
CA ARG A 2 -25.52 -1.09 3.60
C ARG A 2 -24.22 -1.89 3.53
N ALA A 3 -24.31 -3.15 3.18
CA ALA A 3 -23.15 -4.03 3.08
C ALA A 3 -22.13 -3.53 2.05
N GLN A 4 -22.56 -2.79 1.05
CA GLN A 4 -21.69 -2.28 0.01
C GLN A 4 -20.87 -1.09 0.48
N THR A 5 -21.30 -0.39 1.54
CA THR A 5 -20.57 0.75 2.08
C THR A 5 -19.64 0.37 3.23
N GLU A 6 -19.75 -0.86 3.74
CA GLU A 6 -18.86 -1.32 4.80
C GLU A 6 -17.48 -1.63 4.24
N LEU A 7 -16.49 -1.03 4.87
CA LEU A 7 -15.11 -1.23 4.45
C LEU A 7 -14.61 -2.60 4.91
N PHE A 8 -13.79 -3.20 4.06
CA PHE A 8 -13.12 -4.44 4.34
C PHE A 8 -12.17 -4.31 5.54
N ALA A 9 -11.50 -3.18 5.66
CA ALA A 9 -10.49 -2.93 6.70
C ALA A 9 -10.94 -1.83 7.65
N THR A 10 -10.55 -1.95 8.92
CA THR A 10 -10.79 -0.93 9.94
C THR A 10 -9.51 -0.21 10.34
N ASP A 11 -8.34 -0.79 10.04
CA ASP A 11 -7.06 -0.17 10.33
C ASP A 11 -6.00 -0.70 9.37
N VAL A 12 -5.00 0.12 9.07
CA VAL A 12 -3.86 -0.27 8.26
C VAL A 12 -2.61 0.43 8.78
N ARG A 13 -1.53 -0.34 8.93
CA ARG A 13 -0.26 0.15 9.44
C ARG A 13 0.90 -0.35 8.60
N VAL A 14 1.75 0.57 8.15
CA VAL A 14 3.03 0.22 7.57
C VAL A 14 4.05 0.28 8.69
N ARG A 15 4.39 -0.89 9.25
CA ARG A 15 5.19 -0.99 10.45
C ARG A 15 6.67 -0.76 10.22
N GLY A 16 7.13 -1.06 9.03
CA GLY A 16 8.55 -0.92 8.75
C GLY A 16 8.88 -1.36 7.34
N TRP A 17 10.16 -1.50 7.10
CA TRP A 17 10.66 -1.96 5.82
C TRP A 17 11.89 -2.83 6.06
N HIS A 18 12.20 -3.67 5.09
CA HIS A 18 13.46 -4.40 5.11
C HIS A 18 13.90 -4.71 3.69
N ARG A 19 15.16 -5.01 3.57
CA ARG A 19 15.76 -5.34 2.30
C ARG A 19 15.66 -6.84 2.04
N VAL A 20 15.28 -7.18 0.81
CA VAL A 20 15.19 -8.57 0.36
C VAL A 20 16.14 -8.72 -0.82
N GLY A 21 16.68 -9.92 -0.98
CA GLY A 21 17.58 -10.22 -2.10
C GLY A 21 19.03 -10.09 -1.74
N THR A 22 19.88 -10.03 -2.78
CA THR A 22 21.33 -9.95 -2.61
C THR A 22 21.79 -8.50 -2.64
N VAL A 23 23.09 -8.29 -2.36
CA VAL A 23 23.70 -6.96 -2.44
C VAL A 23 23.53 -6.36 -3.84
N MET A 24 23.64 -7.19 -4.87
CA MET A 24 23.57 -6.72 -6.27
C MET A 24 22.14 -6.65 -6.79
N ARG A 25 21.22 -7.45 -6.25
CA ARG A 25 19.85 -7.55 -6.74
C ARG A 25 18.85 -7.52 -5.59
N GLY A 26 19.02 -6.52 -4.73
CA GLY A 26 18.11 -6.35 -3.62
C GLY A 26 17.03 -5.33 -3.92
N TRP A 27 15.96 -5.41 -3.14
CA TRP A 27 14.89 -4.44 -3.17
C TRP A 27 14.31 -4.29 -1.77
N ILE A 28 13.55 -3.22 -1.59
CA ILE A 28 12.91 -2.93 -0.30
C ILE A 28 11.46 -3.39 -0.35
N VAL A 29 11.02 -4.04 0.73
CA VAL A 29 9.60 -4.35 0.94
C VAL A 29 9.13 -3.64 2.20
N TYR A 30 7.87 -3.19 2.16
CA TYR A 30 7.22 -2.53 3.28
C TYR A 30 6.29 -3.52 3.95
N VAL A 31 6.39 -3.63 5.26
CA VAL A 31 5.61 -4.59 6.04
C VAL A 31 4.32 -3.91 6.49
N ILE A 32 3.20 -4.46 6.06
CA ILE A 32 1.90 -3.85 6.24
C ILE A 32 1.01 -4.77 7.07
N TYR A 33 0.36 -4.21 8.08
CA TYR A 33 -0.61 -4.91 8.90
C TYR A 33 -1.98 -4.31 8.67
N ILE A 34 -2.92 -5.13 8.23
CA ILE A 34 -4.28 -4.71 7.95
C ILE A 34 -5.20 -5.42 8.92
N THR A 35 -6.00 -4.65 9.65
CA THR A 35 -7.02 -5.20 10.53
C THR A 35 -8.34 -5.19 9.79
N THR A 36 -8.97 -6.35 9.66
CA THR A 36 -10.26 -6.47 9.00
C THR A 36 -11.37 -6.13 9.96
N ARG A 37 -12.58 -5.99 9.41
CA ARG A 37 -13.76 -5.68 10.21
C ARG A 37 -14.07 -6.76 11.26
N SER A 38 -13.70 -8.00 10.97
CA SER A 38 -13.89 -9.10 11.92
C SER A 38 -12.81 -9.15 13.00
N GLY A 39 -11.82 -8.26 12.94
CA GLY A 39 -10.73 -8.23 13.91
C GLY A 39 -9.52 -9.06 13.53
N THR A 40 -9.56 -9.73 12.37
CA THR A 40 -8.42 -10.49 11.89
C THR A 40 -7.32 -9.53 11.43
N VAL A 41 -6.08 -9.84 11.76
CA VAL A 41 -4.92 -9.05 11.32
C VAL A 41 -4.21 -9.81 10.21
N ILE A 42 -4.09 -9.16 9.06
CA ILE A 42 -3.40 -9.71 7.89
C ILE A 42 -2.05 -8.99 7.75
N LYS A 43 -0.98 -9.76 7.68
CA LYS A 43 0.37 -9.23 7.46
C LYS A 43 0.78 -9.49 6.02
N ILE A 44 1.14 -8.43 5.30
CA ILE A 44 1.64 -8.55 3.93
C ILE A 44 2.91 -7.73 3.78
N SER A 45 3.68 -8.04 2.75
CA SER A 45 4.91 -7.30 2.42
C SER A 45 4.85 -6.93 0.95
N LYS A 46 5.01 -5.64 0.65
CA LYS A 46 4.87 -5.13 -0.72
C LYS A 46 6.01 -4.19 -1.07
N ARG A 47 6.49 -4.31 -2.29
CA ARG A 47 7.46 -3.37 -2.87
C ARG A 47 6.73 -2.10 -3.29
N TYR A 48 7.50 -1.03 -3.48
CA TYR A 48 6.93 0.23 -3.97
C TYR A 48 6.20 0.04 -5.31
N SER A 49 6.74 -0.79 -6.21
CA SER A 49 6.11 -1.04 -7.51
C SER A 49 4.72 -1.67 -7.38
N ALA A 50 4.49 -2.44 -6.31
CA ALA A 50 3.16 -3.00 -6.06
C ALA A 50 2.14 -1.91 -5.71
N PHE A 51 2.57 -0.84 -5.04
CA PHE A 51 1.70 0.31 -4.79
C PHE A 51 1.36 1.05 -6.09
N LEU A 52 2.31 1.15 -7.01
CA LEU A 52 2.07 1.76 -8.31
C LEU A 52 1.02 0.96 -9.10
N SER A 53 1.14 -0.36 -9.12
CA SER A 53 0.15 -1.22 -9.77
C SER A 53 -1.22 -1.06 -9.14
N LEU A 54 -1.28 -1.01 -7.82
CA LEU A 54 -2.54 -0.81 -7.11
C LEU A 54 -3.17 0.54 -7.48
N TYR A 55 -2.37 1.60 -7.51
CA TYR A 55 -2.85 2.92 -7.89
C TYR A 55 -3.53 2.88 -9.26
N GLU A 56 -2.87 2.28 -10.24
CA GLU A 56 -3.41 2.19 -11.60
C GLU A 56 -4.72 1.41 -11.64
N GLN A 57 -4.79 0.31 -10.91
CA GLN A 57 -6.00 -0.51 -10.87
C GLN A 57 -7.15 0.20 -10.18
N LEU A 58 -6.86 0.92 -9.09
CA LEU A 58 -7.89 1.69 -8.38
C LEU A 58 -8.45 2.80 -9.27
N GLU A 59 -7.58 3.51 -9.97
CA GLU A 59 -8.00 4.55 -10.90
C GLU A 59 -8.90 3.98 -11.98
N HIS A 60 -8.53 2.84 -12.52
CA HIS A 60 -9.30 2.17 -13.57
C HIS A 60 -10.68 1.73 -13.07
N GLU A 61 -10.72 1.09 -11.89
CA GLU A 61 -11.96 0.54 -11.35
C GLU A 61 -12.92 1.61 -10.84
N CYS A 62 -12.41 2.78 -10.49
CA CYS A 62 -13.24 3.86 -9.99
C CYS A 62 -13.70 4.82 -11.10
N GLY A 63 -13.61 4.39 -12.35
CA GLY A 63 -14.16 5.17 -13.47
C GLY A 63 -13.45 6.48 -13.74
N GLY A 64 -12.14 6.53 -13.52
CA GLY A 64 -11.34 7.71 -13.79
C GLY A 64 -11.18 8.65 -12.61
N CYS A 65 -11.69 8.25 -11.44
CA CYS A 65 -11.47 9.02 -10.22
C CYS A 65 -10.10 8.61 -9.67
N ALA A 66 -9.12 9.49 -9.79
CA ALA A 66 -7.75 9.17 -9.38
C ALA A 66 -7.61 9.14 -7.86
N PRO A 67 -6.92 8.13 -7.31
CA PRO A 67 -6.56 8.14 -5.89
C PRO A 67 -5.60 9.28 -5.59
N PRO A 68 -5.37 9.61 -4.30
CA PRO A 68 -4.34 10.56 -3.94
C PRO A 68 -2.98 10.13 -4.49
N PRO A 69 -2.08 11.08 -4.79
CA PRO A 69 -0.78 10.72 -5.36
C PRO A 69 0.07 9.92 -4.38
N LEU A 70 0.80 8.96 -4.94
CA LEU A 70 1.81 8.21 -4.20
C LEU A 70 3.08 9.06 -4.04
N PRO A 71 3.94 8.76 -3.05
CA PRO A 71 5.24 9.41 -2.97
C PRO A 71 6.05 9.17 -4.25
N PRO A 72 6.94 10.09 -4.62
CA PRO A 72 7.67 10.00 -5.89
C PRO A 72 8.44 8.70 -6.06
N ARG A 73 8.44 8.19 -7.29
CA ARG A 73 9.16 6.97 -7.64
C ARG A 73 10.67 7.18 -7.68
N HIS A 74 11.09 8.30 -8.27
CA HIS A 74 12.50 8.55 -8.51
C HIS A 74 13.24 8.95 -7.27
N VAL A 75 14.36 8.25 -7.05
CA VAL A 75 15.32 8.58 -6.02
C VAL A 75 16.70 8.41 -6.63
N GLY A 76 17.65 9.21 -6.15
CA GLY A 76 19.04 9.04 -6.56
C GLY A 76 19.55 7.68 -6.10
N LEU A 77 20.55 7.16 -6.82
CA LEU A 77 21.15 5.87 -6.49
C LEU A 77 21.62 5.80 -5.05
N TRP A 78 22.08 6.94 -4.52
CA TRP A 78 22.61 7.02 -3.16
C TRP A 78 21.52 6.97 -2.10
N GLN A 79 20.27 7.31 -2.44
CA GLN A 79 19.17 7.42 -1.48
C GLN A 79 18.33 6.16 -1.38
N ARG A 80 18.39 5.28 -2.38
CA ARG A 80 17.44 4.16 -2.49
C ARG A 80 17.42 3.23 -1.29
N TYR A 81 18.53 3.13 -0.56
CA TYR A 81 18.61 2.31 0.66
C TYR A 81 18.91 3.15 1.90
N HIS A 82 18.86 4.48 1.78
CA HIS A 82 19.14 5.34 2.91
C HIS A 82 18.00 5.28 3.92
N PRO A 83 18.29 5.02 5.20
CA PRO A 83 17.22 4.85 6.22
C PRO A 83 16.26 6.04 6.34
N LEU A 84 16.76 7.27 6.25
CA LEU A 84 15.89 8.45 6.34
C LEU A 84 14.92 8.52 5.17
N PHE A 85 15.41 8.24 3.96
CA PHE A 85 14.55 8.19 2.78
C PHE A 85 13.49 7.09 2.91
N LEU A 86 13.90 5.91 3.35
CA LEU A 86 13.00 4.77 3.49
C LEU A 86 11.93 5.03 4.57
N GLU A 87 12.32 5.71 5.65
CA GLU A 87 11.38 6.06 6.70
C GLU A 87 10.35 7.11 6.24
N ASP A 88 10.80 8.11 5.49
CA ASP A 88 9.90 9.11 4.92
C ASP A 88 8.92 8.45 3.94
N ARG A 89 9.40 7.52 3.11
CA ARG A 89 8.54 6.79 2.17
C ARG A 89 7.56 5.89 2.92
N ARG A 90 8.01 5.24 3.99
CA ARG A 90 7.14 4.41 4.83
C ARG A 90 5.96 5.23 5.36
N ARG A 91 6.26 6.43 5.88
CA ARG A 91 5.22 7.32 6.41
C ARG A 91 4.25 7.76 5.32
N ALA A 92 4.78 8.10 4.16
CA ALA A 92 3.95 8.53 3.04
C ALA A 92 3.05 7.39 2.54
N LEU A 93 3.58 6.16 2.48
CA LEU A 93 2.79 4.99 2.11
C LEU A 93 1.74 4.68 3.17
N GLN A 94 2.06 4.87 4.46
CA GLN A 94 1.10 4.72 5.54
C GLN A 94 -0.09 5.67 5.35
N GLN A 95 0.21 6.94 5.07
CA GLN A 95 -0.83 7.94 4.85
C GLN A 95 -1.66 7.61 3.61
N TRP A 96 -1.00 7.15 2.55
CA TRP A 96 -1.69 6.80 1.31
C TRP A 96 -2.63 5.63 1.50
N LEU A 97 -2.19 4.58 2.22
CA LEU A 97 -3.04 3.43 2.51
C LEU A 97 -4.25 3.83 3.36
N CYS A 98 -4.03 4.68 4.36
CA CYS A 98 -5.16 5.18 5.18
C CYS A 98 -6.15 5.97 4.32
N ALA A 99 -5.63 6.80 3.42
CA ALA A 99 -6.48 7.65 2.57
C ALA A 99 -7.26 6.85 1.52
N THR A 100 -6.82 5.64 1.19
CA THR A 100 -7.48 4.83 0.15
C THR A 100 -8.18 3.60 0.73
N LEU A 101 -7.49 2.77 1.51
CA LEU A 101 -8.08 1.54 2.02
C LEU A 101 -9.24 1.80 2.99
N LEU A 102 -9.16 2.88 3.77
CA LEU A 102 -10.18 3.24 4.73
C LEU A 102 -11.21 4.23 4.17
N ASP A 103 -11.18 4.49 2.87
CA ASP A 103 -12.12 5.36 2.18
C ASP A 103 -13.07 4.53 1.33
N GLU A 104 -14.36 4.83 1.38
CA GLU A 104 -15.39 4.08 0.67
C GLU A 104 -15.16 4.03 -0.84
N ARG A 105 -14.57 5.08 -1.42
CA ARG A 105 -14.37 5.15 -2.86
C ARG A 105 -13.42 4.08 -3.38
N TRP A 106 -12.38 3.76 -2.59
CA TRP A 106 -11.34 2.82 -3.03
C TRP A 106 -11.22 1.58 -2.17
N GLY A 107 -11.60 1.66 -0.89
CA GLY A 107 -11.39 0.57 0.06
C GLY A 107 -12.15 -0.71 -0.26
N ASN A 108 -13.27 -0.59 -0.98
CA ASN A 108 -14.08 -1.74 -1.36
C ASN A 108 -13.82 -2.22 -2.79
N ALA A 109 -12.84 -1.64 -3.48
CA ALA A 109 -12.52 -2.04 -4.84
C ALA A 109 -11.97 -3.47 -4.87
N ASP A 110 -12.34 -4.23 -5.89
CA ASP A 110 -11.84 -5.59 -6.06
C ASP A 110 -10.31 -5.61 -6.18
N ALA A 111 -9.74 -4.57 -6.78
CA ALA A 111 -8.29 -4.45 -6.88
C ALA A 111 -7.63 -4.49 -5.50
N TYR A 112 -8.23 -3.85 -4.50
CA TYR A 112 -7.67 -3.84 -3.15
C TYR A 112 -7.70 -5.23 -2.53
N ARG A 113 -8.80 -5.96 -2.70
CA ARG A 113 -8.89 -7.32 -2.16
C ARG A 113 -7.88 -8.24 -2.81
N ARG A 114 -7.72 -8.16 -4.14
CA ARG A 114 -6.71 -8.94 -4.84
C ARG A 114 -5.32 -8.61 -4.35
N TRP A 115 -5.04 -7.32 -4.20
CA TRP A 115 -3.72 -6.84 -3.77
C TRP A 115 -3.37 -7.34 -2.36
N VAL A 116 -4.32 -7.30 -1.45
CA VAL A 116 -4.12 -7.76 -0.06
C VAL A 116 -3.92 -9.27 0.00
N LEU A 117 -4.67 -10.01 -0.80
CA LEU A 117 -4.62 -11.48 -0.78
C LEU A 117 -3.51 -12.05 -1.66
N GLU A 118 -2.97 -11.27 -2.57
CA GLU A 118 -1.90 -11.70 -3.46
C GLU A 118 -0.56 -11.70 -2.72
N ARG A 119 0.17 -12.79 -2.87
CA ARG A 119 1.47 -12.94 -2.20
C ARG A 119 2.63 -12.94 -3.18
#